data_ffbfab8e602412e54e795050c9f92f2a
#
_entry.id   ffbfab8e602412e54e795050c9f92f2a
#
_cell.length_a   1.000
_cell.length_b   1.000
_cell.length_c   1.000
_cell.angle_alpha   90.00
_cell.angle_beta   90.00
_cell.angle_gamma   90.00
#
_symmetry.space_group_name_H-M   'P 1'
#
loop_
_entity.id
_entity.type
_entity.pdbx_description
1 polymer ?
#
loop_
_entity_poly.entity_id
_entity_poly.type
_entity_poly.pdbx_seq_one_letter_code
_entity_poly.pdbx_strand_id
1 'polypeptide(L)'
;MSEMHDSANNIAYLLAEAGSDSGAKAALTIPASDSADMQVVSYAQLASAAAQAQRHLVGLGVERGDRVALSMPNVALMPALYYGIVAAGAICVPLNPLLSGAELEYHLRDSGAKVLFAFAGTRLASEALSTVPVKNGSVRCEIFTGGEGSPVAPFEAPADSALSDAVPSAAVLEPVPVAASDPAIILYTSGTTGKPKGATLTHANILSNARSCVSVFGFTAEDVIFGGLPLFHAFGQTVSMNAAFAASATVALLPRFTPDDALNLMKRAGVSVLAAVPSMYVSLAAALEAEPERARSLRGRIRFGISGGSPLPAPVHSALKTLIECPVYEGYGLSETSPVVSFNQAEFGMVLGSVGRVLPGVQVQVRCPQGSECAPGVSGQLWVRGENVMAGYWNNPAATAEVFDGEWFATGDVARVDEQGNIFIVDRIKDMVLRNGYSVYPREIEDVLYTHEQVQSVAVLGVPDDRVGEEVVAVVMPRPGADEGVLQAELNALARTRLAAYKYPRRYVMVESMPLGPTGKILKRDLRVVIQRG
;
A
#
# COMPACT_ATOMS: atom_id res chain seq x y z
N MET A 1 -29.00 12.64 -22.21
CA MET A 1 -28.18 12.87 -20.97
C MET A 1 -27.73 11.58 -20.26
N SER A 2 -28.14 10.37 -20.72
CA SER A 2 -27.71 9.10 -20.12
C SER A 2 -26.46 8.48 -20.78
N GLU A 3 -26.11 8.84 -21.98
CA GLU A 3 -24.96 8.27 -22.72
C GLU A 3 -23.60 8.91 -22.35
N MET A 4 -23.60 10.12 -21.78
CA MET A 4 -22.36 10.76 -21.32
C MET A 4 -21.85 10.25 -19.94
N HIS A 5 -22.66 9.48 -19.19
CA HIS A 5 -22.26 8.96 -17.87
C HIS A 5 -21.49 7.65 -17.94
N ASP A 6 -21.66 6.84 -18.98
CA ASP A 6 -20.97 5.55 -19.12
C ASP A 6 -19.52 5.68 -19.60
N SER A 7 -19.15 6.76 -20.27
CA SER A 7 -17.79 6.95 -20.78
C SER A 7 -16.77 7.29 -19.69
N ALA A 8 -17.18 7.91 -18.58
CA ALA A 8 -16.28 8.36 -17.51
C ALA A 8 -15.97 7.30 -16.43
N ASN A 9 -16.38 6.04 -16.61
CA ASN A 9 -16.22 4.99 -15.59
C ASN A 9 -14.84 4.29 -15.62
N ASN A 10 -14.07 4.43 -16.70
CA ASN A 10 -12.75 3.81 -16.78
C ASN A 10 -11.72 4.61 -15.94
N ILE A 11 -10.97 3.93 -15.08
CA ILE A 11 -9.91 4.57 -14.25
C ILE A 11 -8.91 5.34 -15.12
N ALA A 12 -8.67 4.92 -16.35
CA ALA A 12 -7.71 5.56 -17.24
C ALA A 12 -8.09 7.01 -17.59
N TYR A 13 -9.34 7.43 -17.38
CA TYR A 13 -9.73 8.83 -17.54
C TYR A 13 -9.01 9.76 -16.56
N LEU A 14 -8.58 9.28 -15.38
CA LEU A 14 -7.76 10.09 -14.46
C LEU A 14 -6.48 10.60 -15.14
N LEU A 15 -5.85 9.78 -15.97
CA LEU A 15 -4.65 10.17 -16.70
C LEU A 15 -4.99 10.86 -18.03
N ALA A 16 -6.03 10.42 -18.73
CA ALA A 16 -6.42 10.98 -20.04
C ALA A 16 -6.86 12.45 -19.89
N GLU A 17 -7.71 12.76 -18.92
CA GLU A 17 -8.16 14.12 -18.60
C GLU A 17 -6.98 15.00 -18.14
N ALA A 18 -6.16 14.52 -17.21
CA ALA A 18 -4.97 15.26 -16.79
C ALA A 18 -3.96 15.49 -17.94
N GLY A 19 -3.85 14.53 -18.87
CA GLY A 19 -3.03 14.65 -20.08
C GLY A 19 -3.54 15.71 -21.04
N SER A 20 -4.87 15.87 -21.15
CA SER A 20 -5.52 16.90 -21.94
C SER A 20 -5.46 18.28 -21.30
N ASP A 21 -5.84 18.38 -20.03
CA ASP A 21 -6.06 19.65 -19.33
C ASP A 21 -4.76 20.25 -18.77
N SER A 22 -3.83 19.40 -18.38
CA SER A 22 -2.55 19.75 -17.74
C SER A 22 -1.34 19.18 -18.46
N GLY A 23 -1.42 18.96 -19.76
CA GLY A 23 -0.45 18.16 -20.53
C GLY A 23 1.01 18.56 -20.39
N ALA A 24 1.32 19.85 -20.29
CA ALA A 24 2.69 20.34 -20.13
C ALA A 24 3.23 20.21 -18.69
N LYS A 25 2.35 19.96 -17.71
CA LYS A 25 2.69 19.85 -16.31
C LYS A 25 3.41 18.53 -16.00
N ALA A 26 4.32 18.54 -15.03
CA ALA A 26 4.96 17.33 -14.52
C ALA A 26 3.93 16.38 -13.88
N ALA A 27 3.79 15.19 -14.44
CA ALA A 27 3.09 14.09 -13.82
C ALA A 27 4.01 13.33 -12.86
N LEU A 28 5.27 13.12 -13.29
CA LEU A 28 6.28 12.40 -12.53
C LEU A 28 7.58 13.21 -12.48
N THR A 29 8.26 13.12 -11.33
CA THR A 29 9.67 13.51 -11.19
C THR A 29 10.47 12.34 -10.64
N ILE A 30 11.64 12.05 -11.21
CA ILE A 30 12.43 10.86 -10.92
C ILE A 30 13.89 11.28 -10.75
N PRO A 31 14.64 10.76 -9.74
CA PRO A 31 16.08 10.99 -9.67
C PRO A 31 16.76 10.42 -10.92
N ALA A 32 17.60 11.20 -11.58
CA ALA A 32 18.46 10.67 -12.63
C ALA A 32 19.58 9.82 -12.01
N SER A 33 19.95 8.70 -12.67
CA SER A 33 20.86 7.70 -12.11
C SER A 33 22.25 8.22 -11.75
N ASP A 34 22.77 9.22 -12.49
CA ASP A 34 24.17 9.64 -12.40
C ASP A 34 24.35 11.16 -12.26
N SER A 35 23.29 11.93 -12.02
CA SER A 35 23.37 13.38 -11.92
C SER A 35 22.57 13.95 -10.75
N ALA A 36 22.91 15.20 -10.37
CA ALA A 36 22.11 15.96 -9.43
C ALA A 36 20.73 16.37 -10.00
N ASP A 37 20.45 16.06 -11.28
CA ASP A 37 19.24 16.48 -11.98
C ASP A 37 18.05 15.54 -11.72
N MET A 38 16.84 16.07 -11.94
CA MET A 38 15.59 15.32 -11.92
C MET A 38 15.12 15.12 -13.36
N GLN A 39 14.78 13.90 -13.69
CA GLN A 39 14.02 13.63 -14.92
C GLN A 39 12.55 13.97 -14.67
N VAL A 40 11.94 14.66 -15.62
CA VAL A 40 10.54 15.07 -15.55
C VAL A 40 9.78 14.41 -16.69
N VAL A 41 8.66 13.79 -16.34
CA VAL A 41 7.69 13.26 -17.31
C VAL A 41 6.42 14.09 -17.20
N SER A 42 6.01 14.75 -18.27
CA SER A 42 4.78 15.51 -18.30
C SER A 42 3.54 14.60 -18.38
N TYR A 43 2.38 15.15 -18.04
CA TYR A 43 1.11 14.41 -18.19
C TYR A 43 0.86 13.97 -19.64
N ALA A 44 1.17 14.82 -20.63
CA ALA A 44 1.04 14.47 -22.05
C ALA A 44 1.98 13.31 -22.43
N GLN A 45 3.23 13.31 -21.95
CA GLN A 45 4.16 12.22 -22.20
C GLN A 45 3.70 10.92 -21.55
N LEU A 46 3.22 10.97 -20.31
CA LEU A 46 2.73 9.79 -19.60
C LEU A 46 1.46 9.23 -20.23
N ALA A 47 0.51 10.09 -20.62
CA ALA A 47 -0.70 9.68 -21.33
C ALA A 47 -0.37 9.07 -22.71
N SER A 48 0.58 9.65 -23.44
CA SER A 48 1.06 9.08 -24.70
C SER A 48 1.68 7.69 -24.52
N ALA A 49 2.50 7.49 -23.47
CA ALA A 49 3.07 6.19 -23.17
C ALA A 49 1.98 5.15 -22.79
N ALA A 50 0.97 5.56 -22.01
CA ALA A 50 -0.17 4.69 -21.70
C ALA A 50 -0.98 4.33 -22.94
N ALA A 51 -1.18 5.28 -23.89
CA ALA A 51 -1.83 5.02 -25.16
C ALA A 51 -1.04 4.04 -26.04
N GLN A 52 0.29 4.10 -25.99
CA GLN A 52 1.14 3.13 -26.69
C GLN A 52 1.00 1.75 -26.07
N ALA A 53 0.99 1.66 -24.72
CA ALA A 53 0.77 0.41 -24.01
C ALA A 53 -0.62 -0.20 -24.35
N GLN A 54 -1.66 0.62 -24.39
CA GLN A 54 -3.00 0.20 -24.80
C GLN A 54 -2.99 -0.43 -26.20
N ARG A 55 -2.40 0.25 -27.18
CA ARG A 55 -2.31 -0.26 -28.58
C ARG A 55 -1.47 -1.52 -28.67
N HIS A 56 -0.37 -1.59 -27.94
CA HIS A 56 0.46 -2.80 -27.90
C HIS A 56 -0.33 -4.00 -27.39
N LEU A 57 -1.07 -3.86 -26.29
CA LEU A 57 -1.93 -4.92 -25.75
C LEU A 57 -2.99 -5.38 -26.74
N VAL A 58 -3.66 -4.45 -27.44
CA VAL A 58 -4.62 -4.76 -28.52
C VAL A 58 -3.93 -5.53 -29.64
N GLY A 59 -2.71 -5.12 -30.04
CA GLY A 59 -1.88 -5.83 -31.02
C GLY A 59 -1.48 -7.25 -30.59
N LEU A 60 -1.37 -7.50 -29.28
CA LEU A 60 -1.15 -8.83 -28.70
C LEU A 60 -2.43 -9.68 -28.62
N GLY A 61 -3.58 -9.17 -29.06
CA GLY A 61 -4.87 -9.86 -28.96
C GLY A 61 -5.47 -9.86 -27.55
N VAL A 62 -5.09 -8.89 -26.71
CA VAL A 62 -5.73 -8.69 -25.40
C VAL A 62 -7.08 -8.03 -25.62
N GLU A 63 -8.12 -8.65 -25.08
CA GLU A 63 -9.52 -8.22 -25.17
C GLU A 63 -10.01 -7.67 -23.82
N ARG A 64 -11.17 -6.99 -23.84
CA ARG A 64 -11.83 -6.51 -22.62
C ARG A 64 -12.07 -7.67 -21.65
N GLY A 65 -11.71 -7.47 -20.38
CA GLY A 65 -11.83 -8.47 -19.32
C GLY A 65 -10.68 -9.47 -19.26
N ASP A 66 -9.72 -9.42 -20.20
CA ASP A 66 -8.49 -10.22 -20.07
C ASP A 66 -7.60 -9.70 -18.93
N ARG A 67 -6.84 -10.59 -18.34
CA ARG A 67 -5.92 -10.24 -17.25
C ARG A 67 -4.52 -10.05 -17.79
N VAL A 68 -3.92 -8.94 -17.36
CA VAL A 68 -2.53 -8.60 -17.65
C VAL A 68 -1.78 -8.44 -16.32
N ALA A 69 -0.83 -9.33 -16.09
CA ALA A 69 0.04 -9.27 -14.93
C ALA A 69 1.11 -8.18 -15.12
N LEU A 70 1.31 -7.34 -14.11
CA LEU A 70 2.22 -6.21 -14.15
C LEU A 70 3.15 -6.23 -12.94
N SER A 71 4.44 -6.43 -13.16
CA SER A 71 5.47 -6.48 -12.11
C SER A 71 6.59 -5.50 -12.37
N MET A 72 6.48 -4.32 -11.77
CA MET A 72 7.41 -3.21 -11.93
C MET A 72 7.79 -2.60 -10.58
N PRO A 73 9.04 -2.13 -10.39
CA PRO A 73 9.36 -1.20 -9.31
C PRO A 73 8.70 0.17 -9.58
N ASN A 74 8.92 1.15 -8.68
CA ASN A 74 8.40 2.50 -8.85
C ASN A 74 9.19 3.27 -9.92
N VAL A 75 9.01 2.89 -11.18
CA VAL A 75 9.57 3.56 -12.37
C VAL A 75 8.44 4.17 -13.20
N ALA A 76 8.75 5.12 -14.08
CA ALA A 76 7.74 5.81 -14.88
C ALA A 76 6.92 4.87 -15.78
N LEU A 77 7.50 3.75 -16.16
CA LEU A 77 6.82 2.73 -16.96
C LEU A 77 5.68 2.04 -16.19
N MET A 78 5.76 1.98 -14.84
CA MET A 78 4.69 1.37 -14.03
C MET A 78 3.33 2.06 -14.20
N PRO A 79 3.16 3.38 -14.00
CA PRO A 79 1.89 4.04 -14.27
C PRO A 79 1.50 4.02 -15.76
N ALA A 80 2.46 4.15 -16.69
CA ALA A 80 2.14 4.06 -18.11
C ALA A 80 1.48 2.72 -18.50
N LEU A 81 2.06 1.59 -18.04
CA LEU A 81 1.51 0.25 -18.27
C LEU A 81 0.18 0.04 -17.53
N TYR A 82 0.11 0.45 -16.27
CA TYR A 82 -1.11 0.35 -15.47
C TYR A 82 -2.31 1.02 -16.16
N TYR A 83 -2.14 2.28 -16.58
CA TYR A 83 -3.20 3.01 -17.25
C TYR A 83 -3.47 2.50 -18.69
N GLY A 84 -2.44 2.03 -19.39
CA GLY A 84 -2.62 1.40 -20.71
C GLY A 84 -3.41 0.09 -20.63
N ILE A 85 -3.19 -0.73 -19.61
CA ILE A 85 -3.95 -1.98 -19.36
C ILE A 85 -5.42 -1.66 -19.12
N VAL A 86 -5.73 -0.78 -18.18
CA VAL A 86 -7.12 -0.46 -17.84
C VAL A 86 -7.80 0.35 -18.95
N ALA A 87 -7.06 1.16 -19.72
CA ALA A 87 -7.57 1.85 -20.90
C ALA A 87 -8.01 0.89 -22.01
N ALA A 88 -7.35 -0.26 -22.14
CA ALA A 88 -7.76 -1.33 -23.07
C ALA A 88 -8.99 -2.12 -22.57
N GLY A 89 -9.52 -1.81 -21.38
CA GLY A 89 -10.59 -2.57 -20.73
C GLY A 89 -10.11 -3.91 -20.17
N ALA A 90 -8.81 -4.14 -20.11
CA ALA A 90 -8.21 -5.31 -19.48
C ALA A 90 -8.08 -5.11 -17.96
N ILE A 91 -7.99 -6.22 -17.24
CA ILE A 91 -7.85 -6.25 -15.77
C ILE A 91 -6.37 -6.29 -15.43
N CYS A 92 -5.88 -5.28 -14.72
CA CYS A 92 -4.50 -5.27 -14.24
C CYS A 92 -4.34 -6.17 -13.02
N VAL A 93 -3.28 -7.00 -13.02
CA VAL A 93 -2.88 -7.85 -11.89
C VAL A 93 -1.51 -7.38 -11.41
N PRO A 94 -1.42 -6.39 -10.52
CA PRO A 94 -0.16 -5.90 -10.02
C PRO A 94 0.52 -6.95 -9.14
N LEU A 95 1.78 -7.25 -9.44
CA LEU A 95 2.57 -8.26 -8.74
C LEU A 95 3.84 -7.65 -8.15
N ASN A 96 4.20 -8.14 -6.96
CA ASN A 96 5.44 -7.75 -6.32
C ASN A 96 6.66 -8.25 -7.11
N PRO A 97 7.61 -7.35 -7.48
CA PRO A 97 8.82 -7.73 -8.19
C PRO A 97 9.76 -8.72 -7.46
N LEU A 98 9.51 -8.97 -6.17
CA LEU A 98 10.30 -9.88 -5.33
C LEU A 98 9.72 -11.29 -5.24
N LEU A 99 8.59 -11.58 -5.92
CA LEU A 99 7.99 -12.92 -5.91
C LEU A 99 8.98 -13.98 -6.45
N SER A 100 8.93 -15.16 -5.83
CA SER A 100 9.59 -16.35 -6.35
C SER A 100 8.85 -16.91 -7.56
N GLY A 101 9.52 -17.76 -8.36
CA GLY A 101 8.91 -18.40 -9.52
C GLY A 101 7.67 -19.23 -9.17
N ALA A 102 7.66 -19.92 -8.03
CA ALA A 102 6.50 -20.69 -7.57
C ALA A 102 5.31 -19.81 -7.21
N GLU A 103 5.57 -18.68 -6.53
CA GLU A 103 4.52 -17.69 -6.23
C GLU A 103 4.01 -17.04 -7.51
N LEU A 104 4.88 -16.65 -8.43
CA LEU A 104 4.50 -16.10 -9.73
C LEU A 104 3.65 -17.10 -10.52
N GLU A 105 4.06 -18.36 -10.60
CA GLU A 105 3.29 -19.40 -11.30
C GLU A 105 1.88 -19.54 -10.72
N TYR A 106 1.76 -19.51 -9.38
CA TYR A 106 0.45 -19.52 -8.73
C TYR A 106 -0.42 -18.33 -9.18
N HIS A 107 0.12 -17.10 -9.13
CA HIS A 107 -0.63 -15.90 -9.50
C HIS A 107 -1.05 -15.89 -10.97
N LEU A 108 -0.18 -16.32 -11.88
CA LEU A 108 -0.48 -16.40 -13.31
C LEU A 108 -1.58 -17.42 -13.61
N ARG A 109 -1.56 -18.59 -12.93
CA ARG A 109 -2.60 -19.62 -13.10
C ARG A 109 -3.94 -19.20 -12.50
N ASP A 110 -3.93 -18.67 -11.28
CA ASP A 110 -5.15 -18.30 -10.54
C ASP A 110 -5.86 -17.10 -11.20
N SER A 111 -5.11 -16.08 -11.61
CA SER A 111 -5.67 -14.94 -12.35
C SER A 111 -6.08 -15.30 -13.78
N GLY A 112 -5.46 -16.31 -14.38
CA GLY A 112 -5.57 -16.62 -15.80
C GLY A 112 -5.02 -15.50 -16.68
N ALA A 113 -3.92 -14.85 -16.26
CA ALA A 113 -3.29 -13.79 -17.03
C ALA A 113 -2.84 -14.28 -18.41
N LYS A 114 -3.08 -13.48 -19.45
CA LYS A 114 -2.63 -13.74 -20.81
C LYS A 114 -1.24 -13.17 -21.10
N VAL A 115 -0.93 -12.03 -20.47
CA VAL A 115 0.32 -11.31 -20.63
C VAL A 115 0.94 -11.04 -19.26
N LEU A 116 2.26 -11.13 -19.18
CA LEU A 116 3.07 -10.69 -18.04
C LEU A 116 4.05 -9.62 -18.52
N PHE A 117 3.94 -8.42 -17.95
CA PHE A 117 4.94 -7.37 -18.07
C PHE A 117 5.82 -7.37 -16.82
N ALA A 118 7.12 -7.54 -17.01
CA ALA A 118 8.10 -7.60 -15.93
C ALA A 118 9.25 -6.62 -16.17
N PHE A 119 9.95 -6.21 -15.12
CA PHE A 119 11.08 -5.28 -15.21
C PHE A 119 12.39 -6.02 -14.99
N ALA A 120 13.34 -5.84 -15.91
CA ALA A 120 14.65 -6.46 -15.87
C ALA A 120 15.40 -6.14 -14.57
N GLY A 121 16.21 -7.09 -14.10
CA GLY A 121 16.94 -6.96 -12.84
C GLY A 121 16.13 -7.25 -11.58
N THR A 122 14.81 -7.48 -11.69
CA THR A 122 13.99 -7.95 -10.57
C THR A 122 14.07 -9.47 -10.44
N ARG A 123 13.85 -9.97 -9.22
CA ARG A 123 13.79 -11.40 -8.97
C ARG A 123 12.70 -12.08 -9.81
N LEU A 124 11.51 -11.48 -9.84
CA LEU A 124 10.39 -12.01 -10.62
C LEU A 124 10.76 -12.15 -12.09
N ALA A 125 11.36 -11.14 -12.73
CA ALA A 125 11.75 -11.19 -14.13
C ALA A 125 12.77 -12.29 -14.42
N SER A 126 13.74 -12.51 -13.51
CA SER A 126 14.75 -13.58 -13.67
C SER A 126 14.16 -14.99 -13.61
N GLU A 127 13.08 -15.18 -12.85
CA GLU A 127 12.42 -16.47 -12.68
C GLU A 127 11.24 -16.69 -13.64
N ALA A 128 10.69 -15.62 -14.24
CA ALA A 128 9.47 -15.62 -15.05
C ALA A 128 9.53 -16.64 -16.21
N LEU A 129 10.64 -16.64 -16.96
CA LEU A 129 10.84 -17.54 -18.09
C LEU A 129 10.93 -19.02 -17.68
N SER A 130 11.11 -19.30 -16.39
CA SER A 130 11.16 -20.65 -15.84
C SER A 130 9.79 -21.21 -15.46
N THR A 131 8.77 -20.37 -15.34
CA THR A 131 7.40 -20.77 -14.95
C THR A 131 6.71 -21.56 -16.05
N VAL A 132 5.85 -22.51 -15.66
CA VAL A 132 5.14 -23.36 -16.63
C VAL A 132 4.23 -22.55 -17.55
N PRO A 133 3.43 -21.57 -17.09
CA PRO A 133 2.57 -20.79 -17.97
C PRO A 133 3.32 -20.02 -19.07
N VAL A 134 4.53 -19.53 -18.78
CA VAL A 134 5.38 -18.87 -19.78
C VAL A 134 6.02 -19.87 -20.72
N LYS A 135 6.60 -20.97 -20.20
CA LYS A 135 7.24 -22.02 -21.01
C LYS A 135 6.31 -22.69 -22.01
N ASN A 136 5.07 -22.94 -21.64
CA ASN A 136 4.09 -23.58 -22.53
C ASN A 136 3.35 -22.57 -23.44
N GLY A 137 3.69 -21.27 -23.36
CA GLY A 137 3.11 -20.24 -24.20
C GLY A 137 1.68 -19.81 -23.82
N SER A 138 1.14 -20.27 -22.68
CA SER A 138 -0.18 -19.82 -22.21
C SER A 138 -0.15 -18.41 -21.64
N VAL A 139 1.02 -17.90 -21.28
CA VAL A 139 1.26 -16.52 -20.87
C VAL A 139 2.42 -15.94 -21.69
N ARG A 140 2.14 -14.85 -22.41
CA ARG A 140 3.21 -14.09 -23.07
C ARG A 140 3.94 -13.24 -22.05
N CYS A 141 5.26 -13.40 -21.96
CA CYS A 141 6.10 -12.63 -21.04
C CYS A 141 6.93 -11.61 -21.81
N GLU A 142 6.86 -10.35 -21.42
CA GLU A 142 7.69 -9.26 -21.93
C GLU A 142 8.47 -8.61 -20.78
N ILE A 143 9.78 -8.52 -20.95
CA ILE A 143 10.69 -7.98 -19.93
C ILE A 143 11.22 -6.65 -20.43
N PHE A 144 10.89 -5.58 -19.70
CA PHE A 144 11.30 -4.21 -20.00
C PHE A 144 12.59 -3.86 -19.27
N THR A 145 13.45 -3.11 -19.93
CA THR A 145 14.65 -2.51 -19.33
C THR A 145 14.40 -1.02 -19.08
N GLY A 146 15.07 -0.44 -18.10
CA GLY A 146 15.18 1.02 -17.98
C GLY A 146 16.01 1.55 -19.15
N GLY A 147 15.40 2.30 -20.07
CA GLY A 147 16.13 2.89 -21.20
C GLY A 147 17.04 4.02 -20.76
N GLU A 148 18.26 4.11 -21.31
CA GLU A 148 19.07 5.33 -21.26
C GLU A 148 18.39 6.39 -22.15
N GLY A 149 18.00 7.53 -21.58
CA GLY A 149 17.57 8.72 -22.32
C GLY A 149 16.12 9.18 -22.16
N SER A 150 15.14 8.32 -21.92
CA SER A 150 13.78 8.73 -21.55
C SER A 150 13.20 7.79 -20.49
N PRO A 151 12.70 8.32 -19.37
CA PRO A 151 12.08 7.48 -18.32
C PRO A 151 10.79 6.80 -18.77
N VAL A 152 10.17 7.30 -19.83
CA VAL A 152 9.11 6.70 -20.63
C VAL A 152 9.61 6.64 -22.08
N ALA A 153 10.74 5.96 -22.33
CA ALA A 153 11.14 5.67 -23.70
C ALA A 153 9.91 5.11 -24.43
N PRO A 154 9.67 5.51 -25.69
CA PRO A 154 8.63 4.89 -26.47
C PRO A 154 8.80 3.37 -26.30
N PHE A 155 7.69 2.65 -26.23
CA PHE A 155 7.68 1.20 -26.25
C PHE A 155 8.56 0.75 -27.42
N GLU A 156 9.85 0.65 -27.22
CA GLU A 156 10.69 -0.16 -28.06
C GLU A 156 10.27 -1.57 -27.69
N ALA A 157 9.24 -2.01 -28.42
CA ALA A 157 8.91 -3.41 -28.45
C ALA A 157 10.23 -4.19 -28.61
N PRO A 158 10.41 -5.33 -27.91
CA PRO A 158 11.57 -6.17 -28.15
C PRO A 158 11.82 -6.25 -29.66
N ALA A 159 13.09 -6.19 -30.10
CA ALA A 159 13.49 -6.04 -31.49
C ALA A 159 12.82 -7.01 -32.50
N ASP A 160 12.18 -8.03 -32.01
CA ASP A 160 11.40 -9.04 -32.77
C ASP A 160 9.90 -8.73 -32.89
N SER A 161 9.39 -7.60 -32.38
CA SER A 161 7.97 -7.27 -32.53
C SER A 161 7.74 -6.41 -33.75
N ALA A 162 6.76 -6.81 -34.59
CA ALA A 162 6.35 -6.10 -35.83
C ALA A 162 5.77 -4.69 -35.60
N LEU A 163 5.92 -4.12 -34.40
CA LEU A 163 5.37 -2.81 -34.01
C LEU A 163 6.41 -1.69 -33.96
N SER A 164 7.69 -1.97 -34.33
CA SER A 164 8.78 -0.97 -34.24
C SER A 164 8.63 0.24 -35.17
N ASP A 165 7.79 0.17 -36.19
CA ASP A 165 7.86 1.13 -37.32
C ASP A 165 6.73 2.17 -37.40
N ALA A 166 5.78 2.26 -36.47
CA ALA A 166 4.59 3.10 -36.71
C ALA A 166 3.92 3.78 -35.51
N VAL A 167 4.59 4.02 -34.38
CA VAL A 167 3.91 4.73 -33.27
C VAL A 167 4.24 6.23 -33.33
N PRO A 168 3.24 7.11 -33.61
CA PRO A 168 3.43 8.55 -33.55
C PRO A 168 3.86 8.99 -32.14
N SER A 169 4.80 9.91 -32.02
CA SER A 169 5.31 10.44 -30.75
C SER A 169 4.25 11.18 -29.90
N ALA A 170 3.03 11.33 -30.40
CA ALA A 170 1.89 12.00 -29.76
C ALA A 170 0.62 11.13 -29.84
N ALA A 171 0.65 9.97 -29.17
CA ALA A 171 -0.52 9.12 -29.09
C ALA A 171 -1.52 9.66 -28.06
N VAL A 172 -2.78 9.80 -28.41
CA VAL A 172 -3.86 10.17 -27.50
C VAL A 172 -4.33 8.92 -26.76
N LEU A 173 -4.46 9.03 -25.44
CA LEU A 173 -5.03 7.97 -24.61
C LEU A 173 -6.56 8.03 -24.71
N GLU A 174 -7.15 7.01 -25.31
CA GLU A 174 -8.59 6.87 -25.48
C GLU A 174 -9.08 5.62 -24.73
N PRO A 175 -9.50 5.76 -23.46
CA PRO A 175 -9.98 4.62 -22.69
C PRO A 175 -11.25 4.03 -23.30
N VAL A 176 -11.29 2.70 -23.44
CA VAL A 176 -12.53 2.04 -23.91
C VAL A 176 -13.65 2.20 -22.87
N PRO A 177 -14.91 2.30 -23.30
CA PRO A 177 -16.06 2.35 -22.39
C PRO A 177 -16.16 1.06 -21.56
N VAL A 178 -16.40 1.21 -20.27
CA VAL A 178 -16.59 0.10 -19.32
C VAL A 178 -17.74 0.42 -18.36
N ALA A 179 -18.37 -0.60 -17.82
CA ALA A 179 -19.30 -0.39 -16.70
C ALA A 179 -18.53 -0.07 -15.41
N ALA A 180 -19.12 0.74 -14.55
CA ALA A 180 -18.54 1.07 -13.24
C ALA A 180 -18.25 -0.19 -12.39
N SER A 181 -19.08 -1.23 -12.56
CA SER A 181 -18.96 -2.53 -11.89
C SER A 181 -17.99 -3.51 -12.55
N ASP A 182 -17.42 -3.17 -13.72
CA ASP A 182 -16.45 -4.06 -14.35
C ASP A 182 -15.19 -4.17 -13.50
N PRO A 183 -14.60 -5.37 -13.38
CA PRO A 183 -13.31 -5.56 -12.73
C PRO A 183 -12.21 -4.76 -13.45
N ALA A 184 -11.42 -4.02 -12.68
CA ALA A 184 -10.29 -3.25 -13.17
C ALA A 184 -8.95 -3.80 -12.67
N ILE A 185 -8.93 -4.23 -11.40
CA ILE A 185 -7.70 -4.67 -10.72
C ILE A 185 -7.99 -5.95 -9.95
N ILE A 186 -7.03 -6.89 -9.94
CA ILE A 186 -7.00 -8.02 -9.01
C ILE A 186 -5.77 -7.87 -8.13
N LEU A 187 -5.98 -7.58 -6.85
CA LEU A 187 -4.91 -7.46 -5.86
C LEU A 187 -4.82 -8.71 -5.01
N TYR A 188 -3.69 -9.41 -5.09
CA TYR A 188 -3.48 -10.59 -4.26
C TYR A 188 -3.09 -10.23 -2.83
N THR A 189 -3.83 -10.78 -1.88
CA THR A 189 -3.58 -10.63 -0.44
C THR A 189 -3.14 -11.96 0.16
N SER A 190 -2.24 -11.90 1.15
CA SER A 190 -1.85 -13.08 1.92
C SER A 190 -3.02 -13.54 2.81
N GLY A 191 -3.85 -14.42 2.28
CA GLY A 191 -4.99 -14.98 3.01
C GLY A 191 -4.58 -15.68 4.32
N THR A 192 -5.54 -15.82 5.23
CA THR A 192 -5.36 -16.55 6.50
C THR A 192 -5.15 -18.06 6.31
N THR A 193 -5.53 -18.59 5.15
CA THR A 193 -5.53 -20.03 4.81
C THR A 193 -4.28 -20.51 4.06
N GLY A 194 -3.26 -19.67 3.92
CA GLY A 194 -1.96 -20.03 3.34
C GLY A 194 -1.79 -19.74 1.85
N LYS A 195 -2.84 -19.72 1.03
CA LYS A 195 -2.76 -19.32 -0.39
C LYS A 195 -3.26 -17.90 -0.57
N PRO A 196 -2.57 -17.05 -1.36
CA PRO A 196 -3.04 -15.69 -1.65
C PRO A 196 -4.42 -15.72 -2.33
N LYS A 197 -5.29 -14.76 -1.98
CA LYS A 197 -6.60 -14.55 -2.61
C LYS A 197 -6.57 -13.26 -3.41
N GLY A 198 -7.10 -13.25 -4.62
CA GLY A 198 -7.19 -12.06 -5.47
C GLY A 198 -8.43 -11.23 -5.14
N ALA A 199 -8.30 -10.11 -4.45
CA ALA A 199 -9.38 -9.15 -4.26
C ALA A 199 -9.70 -8.47 -5.60
N THR A 200 -10.94 -8.60 -6.06
CA THR A 200 -11.42 -8.02 -7.32
C THR A 200 -11.96 -6.63 -7.08
N LEU A 201 -11.23 -5.62 -7.58
CA LEU A 201 -11.61 -4.22 -7.46
C LEU A 201 -12.18 -3.73 -8.80
N THR A 202 -13.35 -3.12 -8.75
CA THR A 202 -14.01 -2.53 -9.92
C THR A 202 -13.47 -1.14 -10.23
N HIS A 203 -13.79 -0.63 -11.41
CA HIS A 203 -13.49 0.76 -11.77
C HIS A 203 -14.11 1.74 -10.76
N ALA A 204 -15.37 1.52 -10.35
CA ALA A 204 -16.02 2.34 -9.33
C ALA A 204 -15.29 2.33 -7.98
N ASN A 205 -14.84 1.15 -7.52
CA ASN A 205 -14.12 1.05 -6.25
C ASN A 205 -12.89 1.96 -6.22
N ILE A 206 -12.07 1.91 -7.27
CA ILE A 206 -10.83 2.69 -7.36
C ILE A 206 -11.13 4.19 -7.54
N LEU A 207 -12.06 4.55 -8.43
CA LEU A 207 -12.40 5.96 -8.70
C LEU A 207 -13.00 6.64 -7.48
N SER A 208 -13.96 6.01 -6.79
CA SER A 208 -14.58 6.57 -5.59
C SER A 208 -13.54 6.78 -4.49
N ASN A 209 -12.66 5.80 -4.26
CA ASN A 209 -11.65 5.89 -3.22
C ASN A 209 -10.59 6.94 -3.53
N ALA A 210 -10.12 7.05 -4.79
CA ALA A 210 -9.18 8.08 -5.21
C ALA A 210 -9.77 9.49 -5.06
N ARG A 211 -11.02 9.71 -5.49
CA ARG A 211 -11.72 11.01 -5.35
C ARG A 211 -11.96 11.38 -3.89
N SER A 212 -12.33 10.40 -3.06
CA SER A 212 -12.49 10.61 -1.62
C SER A 212 -11.17 11.00 -0.96
N CYS A 213 -10.05 10.41 -1.36
CA CYS A 213 -8.71 10.80 -0.90
C CYS A 213 -8.38 12.24 -1.31
N VAL A 214 -8.66 12.64 -2.57
CA VAL A 214 -8.46 14.04 -3.02
C VAL A 214 -9.24 15.00 -2.13
N SER A 215 -10.52 14.72 -1.88
CA SER A 215 -11.39 15.57 -1.06
C SER A 215 -10.90 15.68 0.38
N VAL A 216 -10.60 14.55 1.03
CA VAL A 216 -10.23 14.49 2.46
C VAL A 216 -8.85 15.08 2.72
N PHE A 217 -7.86 14.83 1.84
CA PHE A 217 -6.50 15.36 2.00
C PHE A 217 -6.35 16.77 1.41
N GLY A 218 -7.32 17.25 0.66
CA GLY A 218 -7.25 18.54 -0.03
C GLY A 218 -6.07 18.56 -1.00
N PHE A 219 -5.90 17.49 -1.81
CA PHE A 219 -4.89 17.46 -2.85
C PHE A 219 -5.22 18.48 -3.93
N THR A 220 -4.21 19.17 -4.39
CA THR A 220 -4.29 20.17 -5.44
C THR A 220 -3.28 19.89 -6.53
N ALA A 221 -3.45 20.56 -7.66
CA ALA A 221 -2.50 20.49 -8.74
C ALA A 221 -1.09 20.95 -8.35
N GLU A 222 -0.95 21.80 -7.34
CA GLU A 222 0.35 22.31 -6.85
C GLU A 222 1.12 21.32 -5.98
N ASP A 223 0.47 20.22 -5.57
CA ASP A 223 1.11 19.25 -4.71
C ASP A 223 2.13 18.38 -5.44
N VAL A 224 3.19 18.04 -4.72
CA VAL A 224 4.15 17.02 -5.08
C VAL A 224 4.08 15.91 -4.05
N ILE A 225 3.60 14.75 -4.46
CA ILE A 225 3.34 13.61 -3.58
C ILE A 225 4.53 12.66 -3.60
N PHE A 226 5.01 12.26 -2.43
CA PHE A 226 6.09 11.29 -2.30
C PHE A 226 5.67 9.91 -2.81
N GLY A 227 6.32 9.44 -3.87
CA GLY A 227 6.06 8.17 -4.55
C GLY A 227 7.01 7.04 -4.09
N GLY A 228 7.29 6.94 -2.79
CA GLY A 228 8.12 5.87 -2.22
C GLY A 228 7.34 4.61 -1.82
N LEU A 229 6.01 4.70 -1.74
CA LEU A 229 5.16 3.52 -1.52
C LEU A 229 5.15 2.64 -2.77
N PRO A 230 5.22 1.30 -2.63
CA PRO A 230 5.15 0.41 -3.79
C PRO A 230 3.86 0.60 -4.59
N LEU A 231 3.97 0.93 -5.88
CA LEU A 231 2.81 1.13 -6.75
C LEU A 231 2.09 -0.17 -7.14
N PHE A 232 2.69 -1.33 -6.90
CA PHE A 232 2.01 -2.62 -7.03
C PHE A 232 1.09 -2.94 -5.83
N HIS A 233 1.09 -2.12 -4.79
CA HIS A 233 0.26 -2.25 -3.59
C HIS A 233 -0.85 -1.21 -3.56
N ALA A 234 -2.04 -1.58 -3.06
CA ALA A 234 -3.23 -0.72 -3.04
C ALA A 234 -2.98 0.68 -2.48
N PHE A 235 -2.19 0.81 -1.40
CA PHE A 235 -1.92 2.11 -0.77
C PHE A 235 -1.13 3.04 -1.72
N GLY A 236 -0.05 2.54 -2.33
CA GLY A 236 0.72 3.30 -3.32
C GLY A 236 -0.11 3.63 -4.57
N GLN A 237 -0.90 2.67 -5.07
CA GLN A 237 -1.77 2.89 -6.23
C GLN A 237 -2.79 3.99 -5.98
N THR A 238 -3.50 3.93 -4.87
CA THR A 238 -4.61 4.86 -4.63
C THR A 238 -4.11 6.21 -4.13
N VAL A 239 -3.30 6.25 -3.06
CA VAL A 239 -2.92 7.53 -2.43
C VAL A 239 -1.80 8.23 -3.20
N SER A 240 -0.74 7.49 -3.61
CA SER A 240 0.40 8.12 -4.27
C SER A 240 0.23 8.28 -5.79
N MET A 241 -0.66 7.51 -6.45
CA MET A 241 -0.82 7.56 -7.90
C MET A 241 -2.23 8.01 -8.34
N ASN A 242 -3.28 7.23 -8.08
CA ASN A 242 -4.61 7.54 -8.61
C ASN A 242 -5.19 8.86 -8.06
N ALA A 243 -5.04 9.11 -6.74
CA ALA A 243 -5.49 10.36 -6.12
C ALA A 243 -4.62 11.56 -6.57
N ALA A 244 -3.31 11.36 -6.74
CA ALA A 244 -2.43 12.39 -7.27
C ALA A 244 -2.86 12.80 -8.69
N PHE A 245 -3.12 11.85 -9.57
CA PHE A 245 -3.53 12.14 -10.95
C PHE A 245 -4.94 12.70 -11.03
N ALA A 246 -5.86 12.24 -10.16
CA ALA A 246 -7.18 12.85 -10.02
C ALA A 246 -7.14 14.33 -9.64
N ALA A 247 -6.09 14.76 -8.92
CA ALA A 247 -5.85 16.16 -8.55
C ALA A 247 -4.91 16.89 -9.54
N SER A 248 -4.46 16.24 -10.61
CA SER A 248 -3.39 16.73 -11.49
C SER A 248 -2.10 17.11 -10.72
N ALA A 249 -1.81 16.45 -9.60
CA ALA A 249 -0.61 16.64 -8.78
C ALA A 249 0.60 15.94 -9.40
N THR A 250 1.81 16.27 -8.96
CA THR A 250 3.04 15.59 -9.37
C THR A 250 3.38 14.46 -8.41
N VAL A 251 3.85 13.32 -8.92
CA VAL A 251 4.38 12.22 -8.11
C VAL A 251 5.91 12.18 -8.20
N ALA A 252 6.58 12.33 -7.06
CA ALA A 252 8.03 12.18 -6.96
C ALA A 252 8.36 10.70 -6.72
N LEU A 253 8.70 9.96 -7.78
CA LEU A 253 8.94 8.52 -7.72
C LEU A 253 10.29 8.17 -7.10
N LEU A 254 10.27 7.21 -6.19
CA LEU A 254 11.46 6.60 -5.61
C LEU A 254 11.45 5.08 -5.89
N PRO A 255 12.33 4.57 -6.76
CA PRO A 255 12.34 3.15 -7.14
C PRO A 255 12.63 2.20 -5.97
N ARG A 256 13.50 2.63 -5.06
CA ARG A 256 13.86 1.90 -3.85
C ARG A 256 14.00 2.88 -2.69
N PHE A 257 13.34 2.57 -1.59
CA PHE A 257 13.41 3.38 -0.39
C PHE A 257 14.74 3.14 0.36
N THR A 258 15.50 4.22 0.57
CA THR A 258 16.46 4.41 1.64
C THR A 258 16.16 5.76 2.29
N PRO A 259 16.47 5.98 3.58
CA PRO A 259 16.23 7.28 4.22
C PRO A 259 16.93 8.43 3.48
N ASP A 260 18.17 8.21 3.05
CA ASP A 260 18.97 9.22 2.35
C ASP A 260 18.38 9.60 0.99
N ASP A 261 18.05 8.61 0.17
CA ASP A 261 17.43 8.85 -1.13
C ASP A 261 16.08 9.54 -1.00
N ALA A 262 15.27 9.13 0.00
CA ALA A 262 13.99 9.73 0.28
C ALA A 262 14.11 11.20 0.69
N LEU A 263 15.00 11.54 1.63
CA LEU A 263 15.23 12.91 2.08
C LEU A 263 15.81 13.79 0.96
N ASN A 264 16.70 13.25 0.13
CA ASN A 264 17.23 13.94 -1.04
C ASN A 264 16.13 14.20 -2.07
N LEU A 265 15.29 13.20 -2.38
CA LEU A 265 14.14 13.34 -3.28
C LEU A 265 13.16 14.39 -2.77
N MET A 266 12.77 14.32 -1.49
CA MET A 266 11.85 15.30 -0.90
C MET A 266 12.33 16.74 -1.07
N LYS A 267 13.64 16.98 -0.83
CA LYS A 267 14.24 18.31 -0.99
C LYS A 267 14.28 18.76 -2.44
N ARG A 268 14.70 17.87 -3.35
CA ARG A 268 14.95 18.19 -4.78
C ARG A 268 13.65 18.34 -5.56
N ALA A 269 12.71 17.46 -5.35
CA ALA A 269 11.41 17.49 -6.01
C ALA A 269 10.42 18.48 -5.38
N GLY A 270 10.72 19.02 -4.18
CA GLY A 270 9.81 19.92 -3.48
C GLY A 270 8.57 19.20 -2.97
N VAL A 271 8.73 17.98 -2.45
CA VAL A 271 7.61 17.17 -1.92
C VAL A 271 6.81 17.97 -0.89
N SER A 272 5.50 18.07 -1.10
CA SER A 272 4.55 18.75 -0.22
C SER A 272 3.70 17.77 0.61
N VAL A 273 3.54 16.53 0.15
CA VAL A 273 2.81 15.47 0.83
C VAL A 273 3.66 14.20 0.94
N LEU A 274 3.85 13.72 2.16
CA LEU A 274 4.66 12.54 2.46
C LEU A 274 3.78 11.32 2.73
N ALA A 275 3.47 10.53 1.69
CA ALA A 275 2.76 9.26 1.84
C ALA A 275 3.76 8.13 2.14
N ALA A 276 3.70 7.53 3.33
CA ALA A 276 4.64 6.50 3.76
C ALA A 276 4.01 5.51 4.75
N VAL A 277 4.69 4.39 4.99
CA VAL A 277 4.35 3.44 6.05
C VAL A 277 5.15 3.73 7.32
N PRO A 278 4.70 3.27 8.51
CA PRO A 278 5.38 3.56 9.78
C PRO A 278 6.86 3.23 9.82
N SER A 279 7.30 2.12 9.21
CA SER A 279 8.72 1.77 9.14
C SER A 279 9.56 2.79 8.36
N MET A 280 9.01 3.38 7.29
CA MET A 280 9.67 4.47 6.58
C MET A 280 9.75 5.73 7.47
N TYR A 281 8.68 6.08 8.17
CA TYR A 281 8.67 7.21 9.10
C TYR A 281 9.66 7.05 10.25
N VAL A 282 9.78 5.85 10.82
CA VAL A 282 10.81 5.53 11.85
C VAL A 282 12.21 5.79 11.31
N SER A 283 12.50 5.29 10.10
CA SER A 283 13.83 5.46 9.49
C SER A 283 14.11 6.93 9.12
N LEU A 284 13.09 7.65 8.62
CA LEU A 284 13.23 9.08 8.31
C LEU A 284 13.44 9.93 9.56
N ALA A 285 12.71 9.67 10.64
CA ALA A 285 12.87 10.38 11.91
C ALA A 285 14.29 10.19 12.46
N ALA A 286 14.80 8.95 12.49
CA ALA A 286 16.16 8.67 12.92
C ALA A 286 17.23 9.38 12.06
N ALA A 287 17.06 9.41 10.74
CA ALA A 287 17.99 10.11 9.85
C ALA A 287 17.94 11.64 10.04
N LEU A 288 16.76 12.21 10.29
CA LEU A 288 16.60 13.64 10.54
C LEU A 288 17.13 14.05 11.92
N GLU A 289 17.03 13.19 12.93
CA GLU A 289 17.67 13.40 14.25
C GLU A 289 19.20 13.42 14.14
N ALA A 290 19.77 12.52 13.31
CA ALA A 290 21.21 12.45 13.09
C ALA A 290 21.77 13.63 12.28
N GLU A 291 20.95 14.26 11.42
CA GLU A 291 21.37 15.33 10.52
C GLU A 291 20.50 16.60 10.66
N PRO A 292 20.71 17.44 11.69
CA PRO A 292 19.89 18.63 11.97
C PRO A 292 19.84 19.66 10.80
N GLU A 293 20.88 19.75 9.99
CA GLU A 293 20.91 20.63 8.80
C GLU A 293 19.91 20.16 7.74
N ARG A 294 19.82 18.84 7.55
CA ARG A 294 18.86 18.24 6.61
C ARG A 294 17.43 18.47 7.10
N ALA A 295 17.18 18.28 8.40
CA ALA A 295 15.90 18.58 9.01
C ALA A 295 15.48 20.05 8.80
N ARG A 296 16.40 21.01 9.06
CA ARG A 296 16.15 22.43 8.80
C ARG A 296 15.81 22.73 7.34
N SER A 297 16.43 22.01 6.38
CA SER A 297 16.17 22.22 4.95
C SER A 297 14.77 21.77 4.49
N LEU A 298 14.11 20.87 5.25
CA LEU A 298 12.78 20.35 4.96
C LEU A 298 11.69 21.01 5.81
N ARG A 299 12.07 21.75 6.85
CA ARG A 299 11.14 22.36 7.81
C ARG A 299 10.12 23.26 7.13
N GLY A 300 8.83 23.02 7.39
CA GLY A 300 7.70 23.77 6.84
C GLY A 300 7.44 23.57 5.34
N ARG A 301 8.19 22.68 4.66
CA ARG A 301 7.97 22.37 3.24
C ARG A 301 6.92 21.30 3.00
N ILE A 302 6.81 20.34 3.91
CA ILE A 302 5.87 19.24 3.83
C ILE A 302 4.60 19.65 4.57
N ARG A 303 3.50 19.81 3.85
CA ARG A 303 2.23 20.22 4.42
C ARG A 303 1.73 19.23 5.47
N PHE A 304 1.82 17.93 5.14
CA PHE A 304 1.48 16.82 6.03
C PHE A 304 2.02 15.49 5.53
N GLY A 305 2.05 14.53 6.43
CA GLY A 305 2.28 13.12 6.14
C GLY A 305 1.00 12.30 6.18
N ILE A 306 0.99 11.20 5.42
CA ILE A 306 -0.08 10.20 5.37
C ILE A 306 0.52 8.86 5.76
N SER A 307 0.06 8.29 6.88
CA SER A 307 0.54 7.00 7.38
C SER A 307 -0.56 5.95 7.36
N GLY A 308 -0.25 4.74 6.87
CA GLY A 308 -1.18 3.64 6.86
C GLY A 308 -0.49 2.28 6.79
N GLY A 309 -1.28 1.20 6.84
CA GLY A 309 -0.79 -0.18 6.77
C GLY A 309 -0.42 -0.81 8.11
N SER A 310 0.02 -0.02 9.08
CA SER A 310 0.23 -0.42 10.47
C SER A 310 0.22 0.83 11.37
N PRO A 311 0.16 0.70 12.72
CA PRO A 311 0.19 1.83 13.63
C PRO A 311 1.48 2.63 13.56
N LEU A 312 1.39 3.96 13.62
CA LEU A 312 2.55 4.84 13.76
C LEU A 312 2.86 5.07 15.24
N PRO A 313 4.08 4.77 15.73
CA PRO A 313 4.44 5.01 17.12
C PRO A 313 4.35 6.51 17.47
N ALA A 314 3.72 6.85 18.60
CA ALA A 314 3.55 8.22 19.05
C ALA A 314 4.85 9.04 19.15
N PRO A 315 6.00 8.47 19.58
CA PRO A 315 7.29 9.19 19.56
C PRO A 315 7.72 9.62 18.15
N VAL A 316 7.49 8.79 17.12
CA VAL A 316 7.83 9.10 15.72
C VAL A 316 6.98 10.26 15.22
N HIS A 317 5.69 10.24 15.54
CA HIS A 317 4.78 11.34 15.23
C HIS A 317 5.26 12.67 15.82
N SER A 318 5.65 12.67 17.10
CA SER A 318 6.17 13.84 17.79
C SER A 318 7.51 14.33 17.22
N ALA A 319 8.39 13.39 16.85
CA ALA A 319 9.69 13.70 16.25
C ALA A 319 9.52 14.44 14.91
N LEU A 320 8.70 13.93 14.00
CA LEU A 320 8.46 14.54 12.67
C LEU A 320 7.83 15.93 12.80
N LYS A 321 6.87 16.10 13.73
CA LYS A 321 6.27 17.40 14.01
C LYS A 321 7.30 18.41 14.53
N THR A 322 8.22 17.97 15.38
CA THR A 322 9.27 18.84 15.99
C THR A 322 10.37 19.16 14.99
N LEU A 323 10.86 18.16 14.24
CA LEU A 323 12.04 18.28 13.37
C LEU A 323 11.74 19.06 12.09
N ILE A 324 10.61 18.74 11.43
CA ILE A 324 10.27 19.27 10.10
C ILE A 324 8.89 19.91 10.02
N GLU A 325 8.19 20.10 11.13
CA GLU A 325 6.84 20.69 11.20
C GLU A 325 5.80 19.90 10.38
N CYS A 326 5.99 18.59 10.21
CA CYS A 326 5.10 17.73 9.44
C CYS A 326 4.10 17.01 10.37
N PRO A 327 2.83 17.41 10.41
CA PRO A 327 1.78 16.60 11.05
C PRO A 327 1.56 15.33 10.22
N VAL A 328 1.44 14.17 10.86
CA VAL A 328 1.20 12.90 10.15
C VAL A 328 -0.19 12.40 10.49
N TYR A 329 -1.04 12.27 9.49
CA TYR A 329 -2.39 11.73 9.62
C TYR A 329 -2.35 10.22 9.43
N GLU A 330 -2.91 9.49 10.38
CA GLU A 330 -3.02 8.04 10.29
C GLU A 330 -4.36 7.63 9.69
N GLY A 331 -4.35 6.53 8.92
CA GLY A 331 -5.54 5.95 8.36
C GLY A 331 -5.52 4.43 8.34
N TYR A 332 -6.68 3.88 7.99
CA TYR A 332 -6.93 2.46 7.96
C TYR A 332 -7.56 2.03 6.64
N GLY A 333 -7.20 0.82 6.23
CA GLY A 333 -7.77 0.17 5.08
C GLY A 333 -7.10 -1.16 4.75
N LEU A 334 -7.66 -1.83 3.77
CA LEU A 334 -7.25 -3.14 3.27
C LEU A 334 -7.23 -3.13 1.75
N SER A 335 -6.56 -4.10 1.13
CA SER A 335 -6.64 -4.27 -0.32
C SER A 335 -8.08 -4.46 -0.78
N GLU A 336 -8.89 -5.15 0.01
CA GLU A 336 -10.31 -5.42 -0.19
C GLU A 336 -11.20 -4.16 -0.09
N THR A 337 -10.63 -3.01 0.30
CA THR A 337 -11.37 -1.73 0.43
C THR A 337 -10.77 -0.59 -0.39
N SER A 338 -9.92 -0.86 -1.37
CA SER A 338 -9.42 0.00 -2.48
C SER A 338 -8.46 1.17 -2.18
N PRO A 339 -7.67 1.28 -1.13
CA PRO A 339 -7.72 0.54 0.11
C PRO A 339 -8.40 1.29 1.26
N VAL A 340 -8.66 2.61 1.14
CA VAL A 340 -8.91 3.50 2.28
C VAL A 340 -10.34 3.40 2.79
N VAL A 341 -10.49 3.15 4.08
CA VAL A 341 -11.76 3.15 4.82
C VAL A 341 -11.91 4.43 5.63
N SER A 342 -10.86 4.80 6.36
CA SER A 342 -10.87 5.94 7.28
C SER A 342 -9.51 6.63 7.35
N PHE A 343 -9.53 7.91 7.71
CA PHE A 343 -8.34 8.71 7.97
C PHE A 343 -8.61 9.78 9.03
N ASN A 344 -7.58 10.15 9.80
CA ASN A 344 -7.58 11.41 10.53
C ASN A 344 -7.68 12.56 9.51
N GLN A 345 -8.58 13.49 9.75
CA GLN A 345 -8.90 14.58 8.83
C GLN A 345 -8.65 15.92 9.53
N ALA A 346 -8.00 16.85 8.84
CA ALA A 346 -7.65 18.15 9.41
C ALA A 346 -8.87 18.92 9.95
N GLU A 347 -10.01 18.78 9.29
CA GLU A 347 -11.29 19.40 9.66
C GLU A 347 -11.77 19.01 11.08
N PHE A 348 -11.58 17.73 11.46
CA PHE A 348 -12.03 17.22 12.77
C PHE A 348 -10.91 17.20 13.82
N GLY A 349 -9.70 17.65 13.44
CA GLY A 349 -8.53 17.53 14.26
C GLY A 349 -7.95 16.10 14.27
N MET A 350 -6.73 16.00 14.72
CA MET A 350 -6.03 14.72 14.80
C MET A 350 -6.21 14.09 16.17
N VAL A 351 -6.68 12.85 16.20
CA VAL A 351 -6.82 12.04 17.41
C VAL A 351 -5.74 10.95 17.39
N LEU A 352 -4.73 11.10 18.23
CA LEU A 352 -3.62 10.13 18.31
C LEU A 352 -4.12 8.74 18.73
N GLY A 353 -3.58 7.72 18.07
CA GLY A 353 -3.99 6.32 18.25
C GLY A 353 -5.29 5.94 17.54
N SER A 354 -6.03 6.93 16.98
CA SER A 354 -7.16 6.71 16.10
C SER A 354 -6.71 6.68 14.64
N VAL A 355 -7.41 5.89 13.82
CA VAL A 355 -7.29 5.93 12.36
C VAL A 355 -8.32 6.89 11.74
N GLY A 356 -8.85 7.80 12.55
CA GLY A 356 -9.75 8.87 12.14
C GLY A 356 -11.18 8.42 11.85
N ARG A 357 -11.86 9.15 10.99
CA ARG A 357 -13.25 8.93 10.59
C ARG A 357 -13.33 8.34 9.20
N VAL A 358 -14.47 7.72 8.88
CA VAL A 358 -14.74 7.16 7.55
C VAL A 358 -14.60 8.19 6.43
N LEU A 359 -14.18 7.72 5.26
CA LEU A 359 -14.22 8.52 4.04
C LEU A 359 -15.67 8.76 3.58
N PRO A 360 -15.94 9.83 2.79
CA PRO A 360 -17.23 10.03 2.15
C PRO A 360 -17.69 8.78 1.39
N GLY A 361 -18.96 8.39 1.57
CA GLY A 361 -19.55 7.21 0.93
C GLY A 361 -19.21 5.87 1.61
N VAL A 362 -18.38 5.87 2.67
CA VAL A 362 -18.05 4.67 3.44
C VAL A 362 -18.83 4.64 4.74
N GLN A 363 -19.28 3.46 5.12
CA GLN A 363 -19.95 3.19 6.40
C GLN A 363 -19.23 2.07 7.14
N VAL A 364 -19.23 2.15 8.45
CA VAL A 364 -18.66 1.11 9.32
C VAL A 364 -19.65 0.71 10.40
N GLN A 365 -19.59 -0.55 10.81
CA GLN A 365 -20.23 -1.08 11.99
C GLN A 365 -19.20 -1.85 12.82
N VAL A 366 -19.29 -1.73 14.13
CA VAL A 366 -18.55 -2.61 15.05
C VAL A 366 -19.55 -3.63 15.59
N ARG A 367 -19.38 -4.91 15.22
CA ARG A 367 -20.28 -5.98 15.64
C ARG A 367 -19.69 -6.79 16.77
N CYS A 368 -20.48 -6.97 17.81
CA CYS A 368 -20.16 -7.83 18.95
C CYS A 368 -20.23 -9.32 18.55
N PRO A 369 -19.64 -10.26 19.34
CA PRO A 369 -19.64 -11.68 19.02
C PRO A 369 -21.03 -12.28 18.79
N GLN A 370 -22.08 -11.64 19.34
CA GLN A 370 -23.49 -12.05 19.19
C GLN A 370 -24.10 -11.55 17.88
N GLY A 371 -23.36 -10.81 17.05
CA GLY A 371 -23.80 -10.29 15.76
C GLY A 371 -24.52 -8.92 15.81
N SER A 372 -24.84 -8.42 17.00
CA SER A 372 -25.42 -7.07 17.17
C SER A 372 -24.35 -5.99 17.08
N GLU A 373 -24.73 -4.79 16.69
CA GLU A 373 -23.86 -3.63 16.73
C GLU A 373 -23.49 -3.27 18.17
N CYS A 374 -22.20 -3.04 18.42
CA CYS A 374 -21.69 -2.66 19.74
C CYS A 374 -21.99 -1.17 20.03
N ALA A 375 -22.19 -0.85 21.31
CA ALA A 375 -22.28 0.54 21.76
C ALA A 375 -20.96 1.31 21.52
N PRO A 376 -20.99 2.63 21.37
CA PRO A 376 -19.78 3.44 21.24
C PRO A 376 -18.74 3.13 22.34
N GLY A 377 -17.47 3.03 21.95
CA GLY A 377 -16.37 2.67 22.82
C GLY A 377 -16.19 1.17 23.11
N VAL A 378 -17.17 0.33 22.78
CA VAL A 378 -17.10 -1.12 22.95
C VAL A 378 -16.40 -1.75 21.73
N SER A 379 -15.45 -2.64 21.99
CA SER A 379 -14.69 -3.33 20.95
C SER A 379 -15.47 -4.51 20.36
N GLY A 380 -15.40 -4.67 19.05
CA GLY A 380 -15.97 -5.77 18.29
C GLY A 380 -15.32 -5.87 16.90
N GLN A 381 -15.81 -6.78 16.07
CA GLN A 381 -15.32 -6.91 14.71
C GLN A 381 -15.77 -5.72 13.87
N LEU A 382 -14.82 -5.11 13.13
CA LEU A 382 -15.11 -4.03 12.20
C LEU A 382 -15.67 -4.59 10.89
N TRP A 383 -16.81 -4.04 10.47
CA TRP A 383 -17.45 -4.29 9.19
C TRP A 383 -17.51 -3.01 8.38
N VAL A 384 -17.35 -3.12 7.08
CA VAL A 384 -17.30 -1.97 6.16
C VAL A 384 -18.32 -2.16 5.04
N ARG A 385 -19.01 -1.09 4.66
CA ARG A 385 -19.86 -1.00 3.49
C ARG A 385 -19.57 0.30 2.75
N GLY A 386 -19.51 0.26 1.42
CA GLY A 386 -19.30 1.45 0.59
C GLY A 386 -18.83 1.09 -0.81
N GLU A 387 -18.78 2.11 -1.66
CA GLU A 387 -18.29 1.97 -3.04
C GLU A 387 -16.82 1.53 -3.13
N ASN A 388 -16.06 1.68 -2.06
CA ASN A 388 -14.66 1.25 -1.97
C ASN A 388 -14.48 -0.26 -1.73
N VAL A 389 -15.55 -0.99 -1.37
CA VAL A 389 -15.46 -2.42 -1.02
C VAL A 389 -15.42 -3.26 -2.29
N MET A 390 -14.51 -4.22 -2.34
CA MET A 390 -14.30 -5.16 -3.46
C MET A 390 -15.58 -5.87 -3.90
N ALA A 391 -15.63 -6.29 -5.17
CA ALA A 391 -16.71 -7.14 -5.66
C ALA A 391 -16.67 -8.58 -5.10
N GLY A 392 -15.53 -9.02 -4.58
CA GLY A 392 -15.29 -10.33 -4.00
C GLY A 392 -13.90 -10.85 -4.34
N TYR A 393 -13.62 -12.10 -3.96
CA TYR A 393 -12.37 -12.75 -4.33
C TYR A 393 -12.47 -13.43 -5.69
N TRP A 394 -11.49 -13.18 -6.55
CA TRP A 394 -11.42 -13.70 -7.91
C TRP A 394 -11.53 -15.23 -7.95
N ASN A 395 -12.46 -15.72 -8.76
CA ASN A 395 -12.75 -17.15 -8.90
C ASN A 395 -12.97 -17.90 -7.57
N ASN A 396 -13.33 -17.20 -6.48
CA ASN A 396 -13.49 -17.83 -5.17
C ASN A 396 -14.79 -17.39 -4.46
N PRO A 397 -15.96 -17.83 -4.94
CA PRO A 397 -17.25 -17.46 -4.36
C PRO A 397 -17.42 -17.96 -2.92
N ALA A 398 -16.82 -19.08 -2.56
CA ALA A 398 -16.87 -19.60 -1.20
C ALA A 398 -16.17 -18.66 -0.22
N ALA A 399 -14.93 -18.26 -0.52
CA ALA A 399 -14.19 -17.29 0.31
C ALA A 399 -14.86 -15.90 0.32
N THR A 400 -15.54 -15.53 -0.75
CA THR A 400 -16.34 -14.29 -0.79
C THR A 400 -17.52 -14.37 0.17
N ALA A 401 -18.28 -15.47 0.13
CA ALA A 401 -19.42 -15.66 1.03
C ALA A 401 -19.04 -15.69 2.52
N GLU A 402 -17.82 -16.15 2.85
CA GLU A 402 -17.31 -16.16 4.23
C GLU A 402 -17.12 -14.76 4.84
N VAL A 403 -16.88 -13.75 4.00
CA VAL A 403 -16.52 -12.39 4.44
C VAL A 403 -17.61 -11.35 4.19
N PHE A 404 -18.72 -11.72 3.56
CA PHE A 404 -19.85 -10.83 3.31
C PHE A 404 -21.11 -11.25 4.06
N ASP A 405 -21.80 -10.26 4.64
CA ASP A 405 -23.16 -10.35 5.15
C ASP A 405 -23.99 -9.24 4.46
N GLY A 406 -24.72 -9.62 3.42
CA GLY A 406 -25.33 -8.67 2.50
C GLY A 406 -24.26 -7.79 1.83
N GLU A 407 -24.35 -6.47 2.03
CA GLU A 407 -23.38 -5.49 1.52
C GLU A 407 -22.22 -5.22 2.49
N TRP A 408 -22.23 -5.81 3.67
CA TRP A 408 -21.22 -5.59 4.70
C TRP A 408 -20.06 -6.58 4.55
N PHE A 409 -18.85 -6.04 4.48
CA PHE A 409 -17.60 -6.78 4.42
C PHE A 409 -16.97 -6.88 5.81
N ALA A 410 -16.71 -8.11 6.26
CA ALA A 410 -16.01 -8.42 7.50
C ALA A 410 -14.48 -8.23 7.32
N THR A 411 -13.90 -7.24 7.96
CA THR A 411 -12.46 -6.94 7.80
C THR A 411 -11.54 -7.95 8.48
N GLY A 412 -12.03 -8.66 9.49
CA GLY A 412 -11.23 -9.51 10.36
C GLY A 412 -10.40 -8.72 11.38
N ASP A 413 -10.60 -7.40 11.46
CA ASP A 413 -9.97 -6.54 12.44
C ASP A 413 -10.96 -6.24 13.59
N VAL A 414 -10.45 -6.13 14.81
CA VAL A 414 -11.18 -5.68 16.00
C VAL A 414 -10.99 -4.18 16.13
N ALA A 415 -12.09 -3.47 16.28
CA ALA A 415 -12.08 -2.02 16.44
C ALA A 415 -13.11 -1.56 17.47
N ARG A 416 -12.99 -0.31 17.89
CA ARG A 416 -14.03 0.44 18.60
C ARG A 416 -14.21 1.80 17.93
N VAL A 417 -15.40 2.33 17.99
CA VAL A 417 -15.73 3.69 17.49
C VAL A 417 -16.18 4.50 18.69
N ASP A 418 -15.64 5.71 18.84
CA ASP A 418 -16.07 6.63 19.91
C ASP A 418 -17.35 7.39 19.53
N GLU A 419 -17.88 8.18 20.47
CA GLU A 419 -19.08 9.00 20.27
C GLU A 419 -18.91 10.08 19.18
N GLN A 420 -17.67 10.45 18.86
CA GLN A 420 -17.32 11.41 17.82
C GLN A 420 -17.12 10.76 16.45
N GLY A 421 -17.20 9.42 16.35
CA GLY A 421 -17.02 8.66 15.12
C GLY A 421 -15.54 8.35 14.79
N ASN A 422 -14.61 8.58 15.72
CA ASN A 422 -13.22 8.17 15.51
C ASN A 422 -13.06 6.67 15.71
N ILE A 423 -12.37 6.02 14.78
CA ILE A 423 -12.15 4.58 14.75
C ILE A 423 -10.79 4.28 15.39
N PHE A 424 -10.77 3.33 16.30
CA PHE A 424 -9.55 2.81 16.92
C PHE A 424 -9.42 1.33 16.58
N ILE A 425 -8.41 0.97 15.82
CA ILE A 425 -8.11 -0.44 15.54
C ILE A 425 -7.42 -1.02 16.77
N VAL A 426 -8.02 -2.03 17.35
CA VAL A 426 -7.51 -2.69 18.56
C VAL A 426 -6.49 -3.76 18.17
N ASP A 427 -6.88 -4.69 17.28
CA ASP A 427 -5.99 -5.73 16.76
C ASP A 427 -6.64 -6.49 15.59
N ARG A 428 -5.99 -7.54 15.12
CA ARG A 428 -6.58 -8.54 14.22
C ARG A 428 -7.14 -9.73 14.98
N ILE A 429 -8.30 -10.21 14.59
CA ILE A 429 -8.91 -11.40 15.20
C ILE A 429 -7.93 -12.58 15.18
N LYS A 430 -7.21 -12.79 14.09
CA LYS A 430 -6.24 -13.88 13.91
C LYS A 430 -4.92 -13.72 14.67
N ASP A 431 -4.58 -12.51 15.08
CA ASP A 431 -3.33 -12.20 15.79
C ASP A 431 -3.55 -12.13 17.31
N MET A 432 -4.83 -12.17 17.75
CA MET A 432 -5.22 -12.21 19.16
C MET A 432 -4.65 -13.45 19.84
N VAL A 433 -4.04 -13.26 21.00
CA VAL A 433 -3.48 -14.35 21.82
C VAL A 433 -4.52 -14.82 22.83
N LEU A 434 -4.81 -16.11 22.82
CA LEU A 434 -5.74 -16.75 23.77
C LEU A 434 -4.99 -17.30 24.98
N ARG A 435 -4.85 -16.49 26.04
CA ARG A 435 -4.13 -16.87 27.25
C ARG A 435 -5.07 -17.13 28.41
N ASN A 436 -5.13 -18.36 28.89
CA ASN A 436 -6.07 -18.80 29.95
C ASN A 436 -7.53 -18.42 29.65
N GLY A 437 -7.95 -18.45 28.37
CA GLY A 437 -9.29 -18.05 27.94
C GLY A 437 -9.51 -16.53 27.86
N TYR A 438 -8.51 -15.71 28.20
CA TYR A 438 -8.57 -14.27 27.99
C TYR A 438 -8.05 -13.89 26.63
N SER A 439 -8.76 -12.99 25.95
CA SER A 439 -8.30 -12.36 24.71
C SER A 439 -7.26 -11.30 25.04
N VAL A 440 -6.02 -11.53 24.60
CA VAL A 440 -4.93 -10.59 24.74
C VAL A 440 -4.62 -10.02 23.36
N TYR A 441 -4.65 -8.72 23.24
CA TYR A 441 -4.40 -7.99 22.01
C TYR A 441 -2.93 -7.55 21.94
N PRO A 442 -2.12 -8.13 21.03
CA PRO A 442 -0.71 -7.81 20.87
C PRO A 442 -0.40 -6.32 20.75
N ARG A 443 -1.23 -5.60 20.01
CA ARG A 443 -1.05 -4.17 19.78
C ARG A 443 -1.09 -3.34 21.07
N GLU A 444 -1.98 -3.64 22.00
CA GLU A 444 -2.04 -2.95 23.30
C GLU A 444 -0.70 -3.05 24.06
N ILE A 445 -0.04 -4.18 23.92
CA ILE A 445 1.26 -4.42 24.55
C ILE A 445 2.37 -3.72 23.76
N GLU A 446 2.34 -3.82 22.44
CA GLU A 446 3.28 -3.13 21.54
C GLU A 446 3.28 -1.63 21.81
N ASP A 447 2.10 -1.00 21.91
CA ASP A 447 1.95 0.43 22.20
C ASP A 447 2.58 0.82 23.54
N VAL A 448 2.46 -0.01 24.58
CA VAL A 448 3.12 0.22 25.88
C VAL A 448 4.63 0.10 25.76
N LEU A 449 5.13 -0.95 25.11
CA LEU A 449 6.58 -1.19 25.00
C LEU A 449 7.27 -0.15 24.10
N TYR A 450 6.59 0.38 23.10
CA TYR A 450 7.09 1.49 22.25
C TYR A 450 7.30 2.80 23.00
N THR A 451 6.71 2.98 24.19
CA THR A 451 6.97 4.19 25.00
C THR A 451 8.37 4.21 25.61
N HIS A 452 9.09 3.11 25.56
CA HIS A 452 10.45 3.02 26.08
C HIS A 452 11.47 3.57 25.09
N GLU A 453 12.34 4.50 25.55
CA GLU A 453 13.27 5.26 24.70
C GLU A 453 14.24 4.39 23.90
N GLN A 454 14.65 3.25 24.45
CA GLN A 454 15.61 2.35 23.83
C GLN A 454 14.98 1.31 22.88
N VAL A 455 13.66 1.33 22.70
CA VAL A 455 12.97 0.46 21.75
C VAL A 455 12.95 1.13 20.38
N GLN A 456 13.55 0.46 19.39
CA GLN A 456 13.46 0.88 17.99
C GLN A 456 12.24 0.26 17.29
N SER A 457 11.98 -1.03 17.55
CA SER A 457 10.81 -1.73 17.03
C SER A 457 10.41 -2.87 17.96
N VAL A 458 9.12 -3.18 18.01
CA VAL A 458 8.59 -4.29 18.82
C VAL A 458 7.42 -4.95 18.10
N ALA A 459 7.33 -6.27 18.24
CA ALA A 459 6.19 -7.07 17.81
C ALA A 459 5.86 -8.08 18.91
N VAL A 460 4.56 -8.23 19.20
CA VAL A 460 4.05 -9.16 20.19
C VAL A 460 3.24 -10.24 19.49
N LEU A 461 3.39 -11.49 19.94
CA LEU A 461 2.66 -12.63 19.37
C LEU A 461 2.44 -13.73 20.40
N GLY A 462 1.44 -14.57 20.16
CA GLY A 462 1.19 -15.78 20.90
C GLY A 462 2.08 -16.94 20.42
N VAL A 463 2.58 -17.68 21.39
CA VAL A 463 3.29 -18.95 21.16
C VAL A 463 2.54 -20.04 21.91
N PRO A 464 2.28 -21.22 21.31
CA PRO A 464 1.61 -22.32 22.01
C PRO A 464 2.30 -22.67 23.34
N ASP A 465 1.50 -22.83 24.40
CA ASP A 465 1.94 -23.22 25.73
C ASP A 465 0.91 -24.19 26.34
N ASP A 466 1.38 -25.35 26.82
CA ASP A 466 0.54 -26.45 27.29
C ASP A 466 -0.30 -26.09 28.55
N ARG A 467 0.10 -25.04 29.30
CA ARG A 467 -0.55 -24.66 30.57
C ARG A 467 -1.56 -23.55 30.40
N VAL A 468 -1.30 -22.62 29.48
CA VAL A 468 -2.10 -21.39 29.34
C VAL A 468 -2.77 -21.26 27.96
N GLY A 469 -2.59 -22.26 27.09
CA GLY A 469 -3.03 -22.24 25.69
C GLY A 469 -2.04 -21.53 24.79
N GLU A 470 -1.89 -20.22 24.96
CA GLU A 470 -0.82 -19.43 24.32
C GLU A 470 -0.13 -18.54 25.34
N GLU A 471 1.19 -18.44 25.24
CA GLU A 471 1.98 -17.49 26.03
C GLU A 471 2.34 -16.26 25.20
N VAL A 472 2.30 -15.10 25.84
CA VAL A 472 2.60 -13.81 25.22
C VAL A 472 4.12 -13.59 25.16
N VAL A 473 4.64 -13.41 23.96
CA VAL A 473 6.08 -13.17 23.69
C VAL A 473 6.26 -11.84 22.98
N ALA A 474 7.17 -11.00 23.50
CA ALA A 474 7.59 -9.76 22.83
C ALA A 474 8.93 -9.99 22.11
N VAL A 475 8.98 -9.67 20.81
CA VAL A 475 10.22 -9.59 20.02
C VAL A 475 10.59 -8.12 19.92
N VAL A 476 11.76 -7.75 20.38
CA VAL A 476 12.21 -6.36 20.51
C VAL A 476 13.48 -6.14 19.70
N MET A 477 13.49 -5.10 18.88
CA MET A 477 14.69 -4.57 18.24
C MET A 477 15.13 -3.33 19.03
N PRO A 478 16.26 -3.41 19.77
CA PRO A 478 16.77 -2.28 20.52
C PRO A 478 17.33 -1.17 19.62
N ARG A 479 17.42 0.04 20.14
CA ARG A 479 18.21 1.09 19.49
C ARG A 479 19.71 0.78 19.61
N PRO A 480 20.56 1.26 18.68
CA PRO A 480 22.00 1.06 18.77
C PRO A 480 22.57 1.56 20.11
N GLY A 481 23.37 0.71 20.76
CA GLY A 481 24.01 1.03 22.04
C GLY A 481 23.20 0.71 23.28
N ALA A 482 21.99 0.17 23.16
CA ALA A 482 21.20 -0.32 24.29
C ALA A 482 21.82 -1.59 24.89
N ASP A 483 21.85 -1.69 26.22
CA ASP A 483 22.18 -2.93 26.93
C ASP A 483 20.93 -3.83 26.97
N GLU A 484 20.98 -4.96 26.29
CA GLU A 484 19.81 -5.86 26.11
C GLU A 484 19.29 -6.40 27.45
N GLY A 485 20.19 -6.69 28.41
CA GLY A 485 19.79 -7.23 29.71
C GLY A 485 19.09 -6.19 30.59
N VAL A 486 19.58 -4.95 30.56
CA VAL A 486 18.98 -3.81 31.26
C VAL A 486 17.63 -3.50 30.61
N LEU A 487 17.60 -3.40 29.28
CA LEU A 487 16.37 -3.10 28.52
C LEU A 487 15.27 -4.14 28.78
N GLN A 488 15.62 -5.43 28.80
CA GLN A 488 14.63 -6.48 29.10
C GLN A 488 14.02 -6.32 30.49
N ALA A 489 14.84 -5.99 31.50
CA ALA A 489 14.35 -5.78 32.87
C ALA A 489 13.42 -4.56 32.94
N GLU A 490 13.79 -3.45 32.28
CA GLU A 490 12.99 -2.22 32.21
C GLU A 490 11.68 -2.41 31.49
N LEU A 491 11.67 -3.11 30.34
CA LEU A 491 10.45 -3.44 29.60
C LEU A 491 9.51 -4.34 30.41
N ASN A 492 10.04 -5.32 31.14
CA ASN A 492 9.23 -6.16 32.01
C ASN A 492 8.61 -5.34 33.16
N ALA A 493 9.36 -4.44 33.77
CA ALA A 493 8.86 -3.53 34.82
C ALA A 493 7.77 -2.59 34.26
N LEU A 494 8.02 -1.98 33.09
CA LEU A 494 7.07 -1.11 32.39
C LEU A 494 5.77 -1.85 32.10
N ALA A 495 5.84 -3.04 31.50
CA ALA A 495 4.68 -3.85 31.13
C ALA A 495 3.86 -4.25 32.37
N ARG A 496 4.52 -4.66 33.47
CA ARG A 496 3.84 -5.00 34.74
C ARG A 496 3.13 -3.81 35.38
N THR A 497 3.66 -2.60 35.21
CA THR A 497 3.07 -1.38 35.76
C THR A 497 1.87 -0.90 34.97
N ARG A 498 1.90 -1.11 33.62
CA ARG A 498 0.90 -0.55 32.71
C ARG A 498 -0.16 -1.54 32.25
N LEU A 499 0.10 -2.85 32.36
CA LEU A 499 -0.75 -3.90 31.82
C LEU A 499 -1.24 -4.86 32.90
N ALA A 500 -2.43 -5.43 32.70
CA ALA A 500 -2.98 -6.47 33.55
C ALA A 500 -2.09 -7.75 33.53
N ALA A 501 -2.12 -8.51 34.61
CA ALA A 501 -1.24 -9.67 34.81
C ALA A 501 -1.33 -10.74 33.70
N TYR A 502 -2.48 -10.88 33.03
CA TYR A 502 -2.66 -11.84 31.95
C TYR A 502 -2.19 -11.31 30.59
N LYS A 503 -1.88 -10.00 30.46
CA LYS A 503 -1.49 -9.36 29.19
C LYS A 503 0.01 -9.24 29.00
N TYR A 504 0.80 -8.91 30.06
CA TYR A 504 2.20 -8.59 29.85
C TYR A 504 3.03 -9.81 29.42
N PRO A 505 4.04 -9.61 28.54
CA PRO A 505 4.88 -10.69 28.03
C PRO A 505 5.62 -11.43 29.13
N ARG A 506 5.74 -12.74 29.00
CA ARG A 506 6.54 -13.59 29.89
C ARG A 506 7.93 -13.85 29.34
N ARG A 507 8.10 -13.64 28.03
CA ARG A 507 9.36 -13.83 27.33
C ARG A 507 9.62 -12.61 26.44
N TYR A 508 10.86 -12.14 26.46
CA TYR A 508 11.37 -11.10 25.57
C TYR A 508 12.49 -11.70 24.75
N VAL A 509 12.47 -11.48 23.44
CA VAL A 509 13.47 -11.94 22.49
C VAL A 509 14.06 -10.71 21.81
N MET A 510 15.36 -10.47 22.02
CA MET A 510 16.07 -9.37 21.37
C MET A 510 16.51 -9.79 19.98
N VAL A 511 16.37 -8.92 18.98
CA VAL A 511 16.75 -9.15 17.60
C VAL A 511 17.47 -7.94 17.02
N GLU A 512 18.43 -8.19 16.13
CA GLU A 512 19.14 -7.12 15.42
C GLU A 512 18.29 -6.47 14.32
N SER A 513 17.33 -7.22 13.76
CA SER A 513 16.44 -6.74 12.71
C SER A 513 15.07 -7.41 12.75
N MET A 514 14.03 -6.67 12.34
CA MET A 514 12.69 -7.22 12.17
C MET A 514 12.51 -7.75 10.74
N PRO A 515 11.89 -8.93 10.55
CA PRO A 515 11.50 -9.38 9.23
C PRO A 515 10.37 -8.49 8.70
N LEU A 516 10.63 -7.79 7.60
CA LEU A 516 9.69 -6.89 6.98
C LEU A 516 9.17 -7.47 5.65
N GLY A 517 7.88 -7.32 5.43
CA GLY A 517 7.28 -7.56 4.13
C GLY A 517 7.62 -6.44 3.13
N PRO A 518 7.28 -6.60 1.85
CA PRO A 518 7.55 -5.62 0.80
C PRO A 518 6.92 -4.24 1.07
N THR A 519 5.88 -4.22 1.88
CA THR A 519 5.18 -3.00 2.31
C THR A 519 5.72 -2.41 3.60
N GLY A 520 6.87 -2.88 4.10
CA GLY A 520 7.46 -2.43 5.37
C GLY A 520 6.74 -2.92 6.63
N LYS A 521 5.76 -3.83 6.51
CA LYS A 521 5.03 -4.41 7.64
C LYS A 521 5.83 -5.57 8.24
N ILE A 522 5.87 -5.66 9.58
CA ILE A 522 6.50 -6.77 10.28
C ILE A 522 5.76 -8.08 9.98
N LEU A 523 6.51 -9.09 9.56
CA LEU A 523 6.01 -10.42 9.25
C LEU A 523 6.00 -11.29 10.53
N LYS A 524 4.92 -11.21 11.31
CA LYS A 524 4.78 -11.99 12.57
C LYS A 524 4.95 -13.50 12.36
N ARG A 525 4.58 -14.01 11.18
CA ARG A 525 4.80 -15.41 10.80
C ARG A 525 6.28 -15.81 10.87
N ASP A 526 7.16 -14.94 10.37
CA ASP A 526 8.58 -15.23 10.29
C ASP A 526 9.26 -15.06 11.66
N LEU A 527 8.70 -14.18 12.52
CA LEU A 527 9.14 -14.06 13.93
C LEU A 527 8.90 -15.33 14.75
N ARG A 528 7.86 -16.12 14.46
CA ARG A 528 7.64 -17.41 15.13
C ARG A 528 8.83 -18.36 14.96
N VAL A 529 9.47 -18.33 13.79
CA VAL A 529 10.67 -19.14 13.52
C VAL A 529 11.86 -18.64 14.34
N VAL A 530 12.00 -17.32 14.51
CA VAL A 530 13.06 -16.72 15.33
C VAL A 530 12.89 -17.11 16.80
N ILE A 531 11.66 -17.06 17.32
CA ILE A 531 11.34 -17.41 18.72
C ILE A 531 11.62 -18.88 19.02
N GLN A 532 11.44 -19.79 18.05
CA GLN A 532 11.70 -21.22 18.25
C GLN A 532 13.20 -21.58 18.27
N ARG A 533 14.06 -20.72 17.72
CA ARG A 533 15.52 -20.95 17.63
C ARG A 533 16.31 -20.34 18.82
N GLY A 534 15.74 -19.43 19.56
CA GLY A 534 16.31 -18.82 20.78
C GLY A 534 15.55 -19.26 22.05
#